data_d429f36a15ed5f8b1f579d53e155f89e
#
_entry.id   d429f36a15ed5f8b1f579d53e155f89e
#
_cell.length_a   1.000
_cell.length_b   1.000
_cell.length_c   1.000
_cell.angle_alpha   90.00
_cell.angle_beta   90.00
_cell.angle_gamma   90.00
#
_symmetry.space_group_name_H-M   'P 1'
#
loop_
_entity.id
_entity.type
_entity.pdbx_description
1 polymer ?
#
loop_
_entity_poly.entity_id
_entity_poly.type
_entity_poly.pdbx_seq_one_letter_code
_entity_poly.pdbx_strand_id
1 'polypeptide(L)'
;MKIRTAILVGTAVVLVVAGTAAIRPAVPRRGGTPAPELTNTSWLNSDHPLRLAELRDRVVLLNFWVFTCGNCTRTVPSLVAYDRKYRDRGLTIIGIHTPEFPPYAGEHDKGNLARALVRQGITYPNAQDNDRHAWDAYGIRYWPSFVLIDKRGIIRYAGYGEFHVDDGDYREWDRRIRQLLAE
;
A
#
# COMPACT_ATOMS: atom_id res chain seq x y z
N MET A 1 -68.97 2.22 61.48
CA MET A 1 -68.66 1.52 60.24
C MET A 1 -67.38 2.15 59.69
N LYS A 2 -66.18 1.49 59.85
CA LYS A 2 -64.86 2.05 59.51
C LYS A 2 -64.41 1.45 58.17
N ILE A 3 -64.31 2.28 57.18
CA ILE A 3 -63.82 1.91 55.82
C ILE A 3 -62.28 1.97 55.88
N ARG A 4 -61.64 0.84 55.66
CA ARG A 4 -60.16 0.76 55.51
C ARG A 4 -59.80 0.87 54.01
N THR A 5 -59.19 1.95 53.68
CA THR A 5 -58.63 2.15 52.35
C THR A 5 -57.29 1.38 52.26
N ALA A 6 -57.20 0.39 51.38
CA ALA A 6 -55.96 -0.32 51.06
C ALA A 6 -55.21 0.42 49.96
N ILE A 7 -53.98 0.87 50.27
CA ILE A 7 -53.06 1.46 49.25
C ILE A 7 -52.28 0.31 48.61
N LEU A 8 -52.48 0.08 47.34
CA LEU A 8 -51.67 -0.81 46.52
C LEU A 8 -50.42 -0.08 46.07
N VAL A 9 -49.25 -0.47 46.61
CA VAL A 9 -47.94 0.00 46.15
C VAL A 9 -47.52 -0.91 44.97
N GLY A 10 -47.63 -0.37 43.76
CA GLY A 10 -47.16 -1.08 42.58
C GLY A 10 -45.61 -0.94 42.44
N THR A 11 -44.91 -2.05 42.60
CA THR A 11 -43.45 -2.13 42.35
C THR A 11 -43.21 -2.22 40.85
N ALA A 12 -42.72 -1.14 40.25
CA ALA A 12 -42.28 -1.14 38.84
C ALA A 12 -40.92 -1.86 38.74
N VAL A 13 -40.90 -3.04 38.12
CA VAL A 13 -39.68 -3.76 37.80
C VAL A 13 -39.11 -3.15 36.52
N VAL A 14 -38.02 -2.38 36.63
CA VAL A 14 -37.25 -1.89 35.48
C VAL A 14 -36.34 -3.04 34.97
N LEU A 15 -36.73 -3.65 33.86
CA LEU A 15 -35.88 -4.61 33.14
C LEU A 15 -34.78 -3.83 32.40
N VAL A 16 -33.58 -3.80 33.00
CA VAL A 16 -32.37 -3.35 32.28
C VAL A 16 -31.94 -4.46 31.34
N VAL A 17 -32.28 -4.29 30.06
CA VAL A 17 -31.77 -5.15 28.97
C VAL A 17 -30.31 -4.73 28.75
N ALA A 18 -29.37 -5.46 29.38
CA ALA A 18 -27.96 -5.33 29.06
C ALA A 18 -27.73 -5.85 27.63
N GLY A 19 -27.61 -4.90 26.68
CA GLY A 19 -27.24 -5.23 25.32
C GLY A 19 -25.82 -5.81 25.33
N THR A 20 -25.68 -7.12 25.24
CA THR A 20 -24.41 -7.78 24.96
C THR A 20 -24.03 -7.42 23.52
N ALA A 21 -23.10 -6.47 23.35
CA ALA A 21 -22.45 -6.25 22.07
C ALA A 21 -21.78 -7.57 21.69
N ALA A 22 -22.39 -8.30 20.77
CA ALA A 22 -21.81 -9.51 20.21
C ALA A 22 -20.48 -9.12 19.54
N ILE A 23 -19.37 -9.52 20.13
CA ILE A 23 -18.04 -9.44 19.51
C ILE A 23 -18.15 -10.32 18.27
N ARG A 24 -18.30 -9.69 17.10
CA ARG A 24 -18.24 -10.39 15.82
C ARG A 24 -16.86 -11.00 15.71
N PRO A 25 -16.74 -12.34 15.56
CA PRO A 25 -15.44 -12.95 15.33
C PRO A 25 -14.86 -12.33 14.06
N ALA A 26 -13.62 -11.84 14.14
CA ALA A 26 -12.90 -11.36 12.96
C ALA A 26 -12.89 -12.52 11.95
N VAL A 27 -13.49 -12.27 10.76
CA VAL A 27 -13.46 -13.25 9.67
C VAL A 27 -11.99 -13.60 9.43
N PRO A 28 -11.59 -14.88 9.41
CA PRO A 28 -10.21 -15.28 9.16
C PRO A 28 -9.78 -14.66 7.84
N ARG A 29 -8.79 -13.78 7.88
CA ARG A 29 -8.25 -13.14 6.69
C ARG A 29 -7.61 -14.22 5.84
N ARG A 30 -8.14 -14.52 4.68
CA ARG A 30 -7.52 -15.42 3.71
C ARG A 30 -6.14 -14.87 3.39
N GLY A 31 -5.12 -15.59 3.79
CA GLY A 31 -3.71 -15.56 3.45
C GLY A 31 -3.08 -14.22 3.00
N GLY A 32 -2.22 -13.67 3.83
CA GLY A 32 -1.34 -12.55 3.52
C GLY A 32 -0.98 -11.75 4.78
N THR A 33 0.17 -11.10 4.75
CA THR A 33 0.65 -10.25 5.84
C THR A 33 0.17 -8.81 5.61
N PRO A 34 -0.32 -8.08 6.65
CA PRO A 34 -0.58 -6.65 6.52
C PRO A 34 0.69 -5.94 6.04
N ALA A 35 0.53 -5.06 5.06
CA ALA A 35 1.64 -4.27 4.55
C ALA A 35 2.11 -3.29 5.63
N PRO A 36 3.43 -3.20 5.92
CA PRO A 36 3.99 -2.15 6.75
C PRO A 36 3.62 -0.76 6.20
N GLU A 37 3.32 0.19 7.09
CA GLU A 37 2.99 1.55 6.68
C GLU A 37 4.21 2.27 6.10
N LEU A 38 3.99 3.17 5.14
CA LEU A 38 5.02 4.02 4.58
C LEU A 38 5.22 5.23 5.49
N THR A 39 6.43 5.39 6.02
CA THR A 39 6.81 6.48 6.94
C THR A 39 7.70 7.53 6.29
N ASN A 40 8.00 7.39 5.00
CA ASN A 40 8.82 8.30 4.23
C ASN A 40 8.22 9.72 4.20
N THR A 41 9.04 10.73 4.42
CA THR A 41 8.61 12.14 4.49
C THR A 41 8.97 12.93 3.23
N SER A 42 9.95 12.47 2.45
CA SER A 42 10.38 13.12 1.20
C SER A 42 9.72 12.44 0.00
N TRP A 43 8.91 13.18 -0.73
CA TRP A 43 8.14 12.68 -1.86
C TRP A 43 8.33 13.55 -3.10
N LEU A 44 8.10 12.93 -4.27
CA LEU A 44 8.07 13.52 -5.61
C LEU A 44 6.83 12.98 -6.34
N ASN A 45 6.28 13.77 -7.27
CA ASN A 45 5.02 13.45 -7.96
C ASN A 45 3.85 13.16 -7.00
N SER A 46 3.87 13.80 -5.84
CA SER A 46 2.79 13.78 -4.84
C SER A 46 2.81 15.09 -4.07
N ASP A 47 1.65 15.65 -3.80
CA ASP A 47 1.49 16.93 -3.06
C ASP A 47 1.73 16.75 -1.55
N HIS A 48 1.65 15.51 -1.06
CA HIS A 48 1.87 15.15 0.34
C HIS A 48 2.42 13.73 0.46
N PRO A 49 3.01 13.36 1.61
CA PRO A 49 3.40 11.98 1.90
C PRO A 49 2.19 11.05 1.87
N LEU A 50 2.24 9.98 1.05
CA LEU A 50 1.17 8.99 0.97
C LEU A 50 1.29 7.96 2.10
N ARG A 51 0.14 7.54 2.60
CA ARG A 51 0.02 6.46 3.59
C ARG A 51 -0.85 5.34 3.04
N LEU A 52 -0.47 4.10 3.28
CA LEU A 52 -1.26 2.94 2.85
C LEU A 52 -2.64 2.90 3.51
N ALA A 53 -2.77 3.46 4.71
CA ALA A 53 -4.06 3.61 5.38
C ALA A 53 -5.05 4.46 4.57
N GLU A 54 -4.58 5.44 3.81
CA GLU A 54 -5.38 6.34 2.96
C GLU A 54 -5.68 5.73 1.57
N LEU A 55 -4.96 4.66 1.22
CA LEU A 55 -5.09 3.96 -0.06
C LEU A 55 -5.95 2.68 0.05
N ARG A 56 -6.80 2.60 1.08
CA ARG A 56 -7.81 1.53 1.16
C ARG A 56 -8.73 1.61 -0.05
N ASP A 57 -9.27 0.46 -0.47
CA ASP A 57 -10.06 0.29 -1.68
C ASP A 57 -9.27 0.47 -3.00
N ARG A 58 -7.96 0.69 -2.92
CA ARG A 58 -7.05 0.67 -4.07
C ARG A 58 -6.08 -0.50 -3.99
N VAL A 59 -5.72 -1.03 -5.15
CA VAL A 59 -4.59 -1.95 -5.28
C VAL A 59 -3.31 -1.12 -5.34
N VAL A 60 -2.31 -1.46 -4.53
CA VAL A 60 -1.03 -0.71 -4.51
C VAL A 60 0.09 -1.60 -4.99
N LEU A 61 0.88 -1.11 -5.95
CA LEU A 61 2.13 -1.73 -6.39
C LEU A 61 3.31 -0.88 -5.94
N LEU A 62 4.06 -1.37 -4.95
CA LEU A 62 5.33 -0.76 -4.55
C LEU A 62 6.44 -1.25 -5.48
N ASN A 63 7.25 -0.33 -5.98
CA ASN A 63 8.46 -0.59 -6.74
C ASN A 63 9.68 -0.05 -5.99
N PHE A 64 10.47 -0.93 -5.39
CA PHE A 64 11.74 -0.58 -4.77
C PHE A 64 12.82 -0.49 -5.85
N TRP A 65 13.40 0.69 -6.02
CA TRP A 65 14.29 0.99 -7.12
C TRP A 65 15.34 2.04 -6.78
N VAL A 66 16.34 2.21 -7.65
CA VAL A 66 17.25 3.34 -7.62
C VAL A 66 17.60 3.73 -9.06
N PHE A 67 17.80 5.01 -9.32
CA PHE A 67 17.94 5.51 -10.70
C PHE A 67 19.27 5.13 -11.38
N THR A 68 20.26 4.69 -10.63
CA THR A 68 21.55 4.18 -11.13
C THR A 68 21.50 2.69 -11.50
N CYS A 69 20.50 1.96 -11.02
CA CYS A 69 20.32 0.54 -11.30
C CYS A 69 19.81 0.33 -12.73
N GLY A 70 20.61 -0.32 -13.58
CA GLY A 70 20.27 -0.58 -14.98
C GLY A 70 19.01 -1.44 -15.15
N ASN A 71 18.87 -2.52 -14.36
CA ASN A 71 17.67 -3.38 -14.40
C ASN A 71 16.41 -2.60 -14.02
N CYS A 72 16.51 -1.70 -13.02
CA CYS A 72 15.40 -0.86 -12.62
C CYS A 72 14.95 0.05 -13.77
N THR A 73 15.91 0.73 -14.40
CA THR A 73 15.65 1.67 -15.50
C THR A 73 14.99 0.97 -16.69
N ARG A 74 15.42 -0.25 -17.04
CA ARG A 74 14.83 -1.01 -18.14
C ARG A 74 13.42 -1.53 -17.80
N THR A 75 13.07 -1.70 -16.52
CA THR A 75 11.72 -2.10 -16.08
C THR A 75 10.72 -0.93 -16.07
N VAL A 76 11.19 0.32 -15.96
CA VAL A 76 10.31 1.50 -15.87
C VAL A 76 9.26 1.57 -16.97
N PRO A 77 9.53 1.31 -18.26
CA PRO A 77 8.51 1.33 -19.31
C PRO A 77 7.31 0.42 -18.99
N SER A 78 7.56 -0.74 -18.40
CA SER A 78 6.52 -1.70 -17.97
C SER A 78 5.64 -1.14 -16.86
N LEU A 79 6.26 -0.47 -15.87
CA LEU A 79 5.52 0.18 -14.78
C LEU A 79 4.70 1.37 -15.27
N VAL A 80 5.26 2.18 -16.16
CA VAL A 80 4.54 3.29 -16.80
C VAL A 80 3.35 2.77 -17.64
N ALA A 81 3.50 1.63 -18.32
CA ALA A 81 2.41 0.98 -19.04
C ALA A 81 1.29 0.52 -18.08
N TYR A 82 1.62 -0.09 -16.94
CA TYR A 82 0.62 -0.44 -15.94
C TYR A 82 -0.07 0.78 -15.34
N ASP A 83 0.68 1.82 -15.01
CA ASP A 83 0.14 3.05 -14.45
C ASP A 83 -0.89 3.67 -15.43
N ARG A 84 -0.54 3.84 -16.70
CA ARG A 84 -1.45 4.35 -17.74
C ARG A 84 -2.70 3.48 -17.91
N LYS A 85 -2.55 2.16 -17.83
CA LYS A 85 -3.64 1.20 -18.04
C LYS A 85 -4.61 1.10 -16.88
N TYR A 86 -4.11 1.27 -15.63
CA TYR A 86 -4.86 0.88 -14.44
C TYR A 86 -5.05 1.98 -13.39
N ARG A 87 -4.40 3.16 -13.47
CA ARG A 87 -4.55 4.23 -12.46
C ARG A 87 -6.01 4.63 -12.24
N ASP A 88 -6.77 4.79 -13.32
CA ASP A 88 -8.19 5.17 -13.28
C ASP A 88 -9.10 3.99 -12.96
N ARG A 89 -8.54 2.80 -12.89
CA ARG A 89 -9.23 1.54 -12.54
C ARG A 89 -8.93 1.07 -11.11
N GLY A 90 -8.24 1.90 -10.32
CA GLY A 90 -7.98 1.61 -8.92
C GLY A 90 -6.59 1.09 -8.57
N LEU A 91 -5.62 1.08 -9.51
CA LEU A 91 -4.21 0.85 -9.19
C LEU A 91 -3.53 2.15 -8.77
N THR A 92 -2.69 2.07 -7.74
CA THR A 92 -1.71 3.10 -7.40
C THR A 92 -0.32 2.48 -7.44
N ILE A 93 0.56 2.98 -8.31
CA ILE A 93 1.98 2.62 -8.26
C ILE A 93 2.72 3.64 -7.39
N ILE A 94 3.61 3.16 -6.53
CA ILE A 94 4.48 3.99 -5.70
C ILE A 94 5.91 3.51 -5.89
N GLY A 95 6.79 4.37 -6.37
CA GLY A 95 8.23 4.14 -6.36
C GLY A 95 8.79 4.39 -4.96
N ILE A 96 9.56 3.46 -4.45
CA ILE A 96 10.36 3.62 -3.23
C ILE A 96 11.81 3.67 -3.67
N HIS A 97 12.35 4.89 -3.74
CA HIS A 97 13.72 5.10 -4.17
C HIS A 97 14.67 4.91 -2.99
N THR A 98 15.30 3.74 -2.93
CA THR A 98 16.26 3.37 -1.88
C THR A 98 17.67 3.38 -2.46
N PRO A 99 18.58 4.26 -1.98
CA PRO A 99 19.94 4.33 -2.46
C PRO A 99 20.73 3.02 -2.27
N GLU A 100 21.54 2.66 -3.26
CA GLU A 100 22.50 1.55 -3.21
C GLU A 100 23.84 2.01 -2.66
N PHE A 101 24.30 3.18 -3.10
CA PHE A 101 25.62 3.73 -2.79
C PHE A 101 25.57 4.81 -1.70
N PRO A 102 26.72 5.12 -1.07
CA PRO A 102 26.82 6.19 -0.11
C PRO A 102 26.40 7.57 -0.66
N PRO A 103 26.13 8.58 0.21
CA PRO A 103 25.61 9.88 -0.20
C PRO A 103 26.41 10.61 -1.30
N TYR A 104 27.74 10.41 -1.37
CA TYR A 104 28.59 11.04 -2.38
C TYR A 104 28.31 10.53 -3.81
N ALA A 105 27.66 9.39 -3.98
CA ALA A 105 27.24 8.88 -5.29
C ALA A 105 26.01 9.63 -5.88
N GLY A 106 25.42 10.55 -5.12
CA GLY A 106 24.34 11.42 -5.56
C GLY A 106 22.95 10.80 -5.55
N GLU A 107 22.81 9.54 -5.14
CA GLU A 107 21.50 8.84 -5.08
C GLU A 107 20.60 9.39 -3.97
N HIS A 108 21.18 9.95 -2.91
CA HIS A 108 20.45 10.57 -1.80
C HIS A 108 19.91 11.98 -2.14
N ASP A 109 20.35 12.57 -3.23
CA ASP A 109 19.96 13.92 -3.64
C ASP A 109 18.57 13.92 -4.30
N LYS A 110 17.64 14.69 -3.72
CA LYS A 110 16.24 14.81 -4.23
C LYS A 110 16.18 15.41 -5.63
N GLY A 111 17.08 16.34 -5.96
CA GLY A 111 17.13 16.95 -7.29
C GLY A 111 17.63 15.96 -8.35
N ASN A 112 18.57 15.07 -8.01
CA ASN A 112 19.01 13.99 -8.89
C ASN A 112 17.85 13.00 -9.15
N LEU A 113 17.11 12.63 -8.11
CA LEU A 113 15.92 11.79 -8.26
C LEU A 113 14.86 12.48 -9.13
N ALA A 114 14.56 13.76 -8.90
CA ALA A 114 13.60 14.51 -9.71
C ALA A 114 13.97 14.50 -11.19
N ARG A 115 15.26 14.75 -11.50
CA ARG A 115 15.76 14.70 -12.90
C ARG A 115 15.64 13.28 -13.49
N ALA A 116 15.86 12.25 -12.68
CA ALA A 116 15.71 10.86 -13.13
C ALA A 116 14.26 10.50 -13.44
N LEU A 117 13.30 10.92 -12.60
CA LEU A 117 11.87 10.72 -12.85
C LEU A 117 11.44 11.35 -14.19
N VAL A 118 11.86 12.60 -14.44
CA VAL A 118 11.56 13.29 -15.71
C VAL A 118 12.16 12.55 -16.90
N ARG A 119 13.46 12.20 -16.86
CA ARG A 119 14.13 11.48 -17.96
C ARG A 119 13.47 10.13 -18.29
N GLN A 120 12.93 9.45 -17.28
CA GLN A 120 12.32 8.12 -17.43
C GLN A 120 10.80 8.18 -17.66
N GLY A 121 10.20 9.38 -17.70
CA GLY A 121 8.77 9.55 -17.91
C GLY A 121 7.90 9.00 -16.76
N ILE A 122 8.44 8.95 -15.55
CA ILE A 122 7.74 8.48 -14.34
C ILE A 122 6.86 9.62 -13.83
N THR A 123 5.56 9.39 -13.78
CA THR A 123 4.56 10.34 -13.28
C THR A 123 3.85 9.89 -12.00
N TYR A 124 3.97 8.62 -11.65
CA TYR A 124 3.42 8.10 -10.39
C TYR A 124 4.24 8.57 -9.17
N PRO A 125 3.65 8.59 -7.96
CA PRO A 125 4.31 9.01 -6.73
C PRO A 125 5.60 8.26 -6.44
N ASN A 126 6.60 8.97 -5.92
CA ASN A 126 7.87 8.41 -5.50
C ASN A 126 8.28 8.93 -4.12
N ALA A 127 8.57 8.02 -3.20
CA ALA A 127 9.16 8.30 -1.89
C ALA A 127 10.68 8.12 -1.94
N GLN A 128 11.43 9.02 -1.29
CA GLN A 128 12.84 8.76 -0.97
C GLN A 128 12.93 7.91 0.30
N ASP A 129 13.74 6.88 0.26
CA ASP A 129 14.00 5.94 1.35
C ASP A 129 15.50 5.94 1.71
N ASN A 130 16.05 7.15 1.93
CA ASN A 130 17.48 7.37 2.16
C ASN A 130 18.01 6.70 3.44
N ASP A 131 17.14 6.47 4.40
CA ASP A 131 17.39 5.79 5.67
C ASP A 131 17.04 4.29 5.63
N ARG A 132 16.55 3.78 4.49
CA ARG A 132 16.16 2.39 4.23
C ARG A 132 15.02 1.87 5.12
N HIS A 133 14.23 2.72 5.74
CA HIS A 133 13.13 2.29 6.61
C HIS A 133 12.09 1.43 5.87
N ALA A 134 11.66 1.86 4.69
CA ALA A 134 10.74 1.06 3.89
C ALA A 134 11.41 -0.22 3.37
N TRP A 135 12.66 -0.13 2.91
CA TRP A 135 13.45 -1.27 2.47
C TRP A 135 13.51 -2.38 3.53
N ASP A 136 13.86 -2.01 4.75
CA ASP A 136 14.00 -2.96 5.87
C ASP A 136 12.64 -3.49 6.33
N ALA A 137 11.62 -2.64 6.43
CA ALA A 137 10.26 -3.03 6.84
C ALA A 137 9.63 -4.06 5.89
N TYR A 138 9.92 -3.97 4.60
CA TYR A 138 9.46 -4.93 3.59
C TYR A 138 10.43 -6.09 3.35
N GLY A 139 11.57 -6.15 4.02
CA GLY A 139 12.58 -7.20 3.89
C GLY A 139 13.20 -7.28 2.49
N ILE A 140 13.32 -6.14 1.80
CA ILE A 140 13.85 -6.07 0.44
C ILE A 140 15.35 -6.38 0.44
N ARG A 141 15.83 -7.01 -0.61
CA ARG A 141 17.25 -7.42 -0.75
C ARG A 141 17.87 -7.10 -2.10
N TYR A 142 17.04 -6.81 -3.10
CA TYR A 142 17.45 -6.64 -4.50
C TYR A 142 16.72 -5.48 -5.17
N TRP A 143 17.35 -4.85 -6.16
CA TRP A 143 16.74 -3.90 -7.07
C TRP A 143 16.60 -4.50 -8.48
N PRO A 144 15.48 -4.31 -9.18
CA PRO A 144 14.21 -3.84 -8.64
C PRO A 144 13.49 -4.94 -7.85
N SER A 145 12.69 -4.53 -6.87
CA SER A 145 11.74 -5.42 -6.16
C SER A 145 10.34 -4.84 -6.17
N PHE A 146 9.35 -5.71 -6.12
CA PHE A 146 7.93 -5.36 -6.25
C PHE A 146 7.12 -6.00 -5.16
N VAL A 147 6.16 -5.24 -4.61
CA VAL A 147 5.19 -5.75 -3.63
C VAL A 147 3.80 -5.29 -4.07
N LEU A 148 2.89 -6.25 -4.29
CA LEU A 148 1.51 -5.98 -4.68
C LEU A 148 0.59 -6.20 -3.49
N ILE A 149 -0.15 -5.14 -3.14
CA ILE A 149 -0.99 -5.02 -1.94
C ILE A 149 -2.45 -4.90 -2.40
N ASP A 150 -3.35 -5.65 -1.76
CA ASP A 150 -4.77 -5.62 -2.08
C ASP A 150 -5.49 -4.40 -1.47
N LYS A 151 -6.75 -4.21 -1.83
CA LYS A 151 -7.62 -3.11 -1.36
C LYS A 151 -7.79 -3.05 0.16
N ARG A 152 -7.48 -4.13 0.88
CA ARG A 152 -7.51 -4.22 2.35
C ARG A 152 -6.15 -3.95 2.99
N GLY A 153 -5.13 -3.60 2.18
CA GLY A 153 -3.77 -3.38 2.66
C GLY A 153 -3.01 -4.64 3.04
N ILE A 154 -3.32 -5.75 2.38
CA ILE A 154 -2.65 -7.04 2.61
C ILE A 154 -1.69 -7.30 1.47
N ILE A 155 -0.45 -7.67 1.77
CA ILE A 155 0.52 -8.13 0.77
C ILE A 155 0.01 -9.44 0.17
N ARG A 156 -0.16 -9.46 -1.15
CA ARG A 156 -0.65 -10.64 -1.88
C ARG A 156 0.45 -11.28 -2.73
N TYR A 157 1.34 -10.46 -3.26
CA TYR A 157 2.44 -10.93 -4.09
C TYR A 157 3.69 -10.09 -3.84
N ALA A 158 4.85 -10.73 -3.89
CA ALA A 158 6.15 -10.07 -3.89
C ALA A 158 7.06 -10.75 -4.93
N GLY A 159 7.99 -10.00 -5.49
CA GLY A 159 8.95 -10.48 -6.47
C GLY A 159 10.06 -9.48 -6.71
N TYR A 160 11.07 -9.91 -7.44
CA TYR A 160 12.21 -9.06 -7.82
C TYR A 160 12.70 -9.44 -9.22
N GLY A 161 13.52 -8.59 -9.78
CA GLY A 161 14.12 -8.79 -11.09
C GLY A 161 13.47 -7.94 -12.18
N GLU A 162 14.20 -7.80 -13.27
CA GLU A 162 13.81 -7.03 -14.46
C GLU A 162 12.72 -7.75 -15.24
N PHE A 163 11.76 -7.01 -15.76
CA PHE A 163 10.76 -7.50 -16.72
C PHE A 163 10.37 -6.41 -17.73
N HIS A 164 9.91 -6.83 -18.89
CA HIS A 164 9.61 -5.94 -20.03
C HIS A 164 8.19 -6.12 -20.53
N VAL A 165 7.65 -5.06 -21.12
CA VAL A 165 6.35 -5.11 -21.79
C VAL A 165 6.28 -6.35 -22.70
N ASP A 166 5.20 -7.11 -22.57
CA ASP A 166 4.88 -8.32 -23.34
C ASP A 166 5.76 -9.56 -23.10
N ASP A 167 6.69 -9.54 -22.12
CA ASP A 167 7.34 -10.79 -21.68
C ASP A 167 6.45 -11.63 -20.72
N GLY A 168 6.98 -12.79 -20.28
CA GLY A 168 6.26 -13.70 -19.39
C GLY A 168 5.95 -13.09 -18.03
N ASP A 169 6.92 -12.41 -17.45
CA ASP A 169 6.81 -11.81 -16.12
C ASP A 169 5.87 -10.60 -16.15
N TYR A 170 5.92 -9.76 -17.20
CA TYR A 170 4.95 -8.70 -17.40
C TYR A 170 3.52 -9.25 -17.43
N ARG A 171 3.26 -10.29 -18.24
CA ARG A 171 1.92 -10.89 -18.30
C ARG A 171 1.46 -11.47 -16.96
N GLU A 172 2.37 -12.03 -16.18
CA GLU A 172 2.05 -12.56 -14.85
C GLU A 172 1.71 -11.44 -13.86
N TRP A 173 2.48 -10.33 -13.83
CA TRP A 173 2.14 -9.16 -13.01
C TRP A 173 0.83 -8.52 -13.46
N ASP A 174 0.58 -8.39 -14.76
CA ASP A 174 -0.70 -7.90 -15.30
C ASP A 174 -1.88 -8.75 -14.84
N ARG A 175 -1.72 -10.07 -14.87
CA ARG A 175 -2.75 -11.00 -14.39
C ARG A 175 -3.06 -10.81 -12.90
N ARG A 176 -2.03 -10.67 -12.06
CA ARG A 176 -2.16 -10.44 -10.61
C ARG A 176 -2.82 -9.10 -10.30
N ILE A 177 -2.41 -8.04 -10.99
CA ILE A 177 -3.03 -6.71 -10.86
C ILE A 177 -4.52 -6.80 -11.19
N ARG A 178 -4.88 -7.38 -12.34
CA ARG A 178 -6.29 -7.53 -12.74
C ARG A 178 -7.11 -8.36 -11.74
N GLN A 179 -6.52 -9.42 -11.20
CA GLN A 179 -7.17 -10.24 -10.18
C GLN A 179 -7.54 -9.40 -8.96
N LEU A 180 -6.59 -8.62 -8.41
CA LEU A 180 -6.84 -7.81 -7.21
C LEU A 180 -7.77 -6.62 -7.47
N LEU A 181 -7.74 -6.06 -8.68
CA LEU A 181 -8.67 -4.99 -9.08
C LEU A 181 -10.12 -5.49 -9.14
N ALA A 182 -10.34 -6.78 -9.43
CA ALA A 182 -11.66 -7.40 -9.50
C ALA A 182 -12.20 -7.88 -8.13
N GLU A 183 -11.38 -7.98 -7.10
CA GLU A 183 -11.79 -8.27 -5.72
C GLU A 183 -12.46 -7.04 -5.08
#